data_cc2ce93fd82d7bb7e39e63975bfe6585
#
_entry.id   cc2ce93fd82d7bb7e39e63975bfe6585
#
_cell.length_a   1.000
_cell.length_b   1.000
_cell.length_c   1.000
_cell.angle_alpha   90.00
_cell.angle_beta   90.00
_cell.angle_gamma   90.00
#
_symmetry.space_group_name_H-M   'P 1'
#
loop_
_entity.id
_entity.type
_entity.pdbx_description
1 polymer ?
#
loop_
_entity_poly.entity_id
_entity_poly.type
_entity_poly.pdbx_seq_one_letter_code
_entity_poly.pdbx_strand_id
1 'polypeptide(L)'
;MSHRNLKYLNRKRIVYRKYSSDDPTDSFDWGWYYADGTYGYYSLFNTKAKINSYKSLKWHLLTLWYLNPQLTMDEFKELSEYLCYEDNGFITFEVPEQILNNMIYEVYMEDLDQPPKNRLRKIVFKDGTGLSTSEKLSIVGSIIGKGKVIKQDDIYDAMLYIHEQSKITIAKLAEVLSCSQRTIHRNMGEELKREK
;
A
#
# COMPACT_ATOMS: atom_id res chain seq x y z
N MET A 1 -10.89 -18.67 18.13
CA MET A 1 -10.59 -17.86 16.94
C MET A 1 -11.10 -18.60 15.73
N SER A 2 -12.05 -18.05 15.02
CA SER A 2 -12.55 -18.66 13.78
C SER A 2 -11.43 -18.65 12.75
N HIS A 3 -10.99 -19.83 12.31
CA HIS A 3 -10.06 -19.96 11.19
C HIS A 3 -10.80 -19.65 9.90
N ARG A 4 -10.22 -18.84 9.04
CA ARG A 4 -10.75 -18.61 7.70
C ARG A 4 -10.68 -19.87 6.88
N ASN A 5 -11.73 -20.16 6.15
CA ASN A 5 -11.75 -21.30 5.24
C ASN A 5 -11.13 -20.94 3.88
N LEU A 6 -9.84 -20.66 3.86
CA LEU A 6 -9.09 -20.32 2.65
C LEU A 6 -9.05 -21.47 1.63
N LYS A 7 -9.28 -22.71 2.06
CA LYS A 7 -9.18 -23.86 1.16
C LYS A 7 -10.19 -23.81 0.01
N TYR A 8 -11.40 -23.32 0.28
CA TYR A 8 -12.41 -23.18 -0.76
C TYR A 8 -12.01 -22.09 -1.77
N LEU A 9 -11.61 -20.91 -1.29
CA LEU A 9 -11.17 -19.83 -2.15
C LEU A 9 -9.98 -20.25 -3.03
N ASN A 10 -9.00 -20.94 -2.46
CA ASN A 10 -7.83 -21.44 -3.20
C ASN A 10 -8.21 -22.42 -4.31
N ARG A 11 -9.23 -23.25 -4.11
CA ARG A 11 -9.74 -24.17 -5.16
C ARG A 11 -10.32 -23.41 -6.34
N LYS A 12 -10.97 -22.29 -6.10
CA LYS A 12 -11.57 -21.43 -7.13
C LYS A 12 -10.55 -20.51 -7.79
N ARG A 13 -9.26 -20.67 -7.51
CA ARG A 13 -8.13 -19.88 -8.04
C ARG A 13 -8.16 -18.39 -7.67
N ILE A 14 -8.82 -18.05 -6.59
CA ILE A 14 -9.00 -16.69 -6.16
C ILE A 14 -8.00 -16.43 -5.08
N VAL A 15 -6.79 -16.03 -5.37
CA VAL A 15 -6.00 -15.78 -4.21
C VAL A 15 -5.24 -14.49 -4.22
N TYR A 16 -4.46 -14.20 -5.14
CA TYR A 16 -3.71 -12.96 -5.12
C TYR A 16 -2.78 -12.85 -6.32
N ARG A 17 -2.54 -11.63 -6.72
CA ARG A 17 -1.38 -11.31 -7.53
C ARG A 17 -0.26 -10.99 -6.57
N LYS A 18 0.72 -11.85 -6.47
CA LYS A 18 1.85 -11.68 -5.56
C LYS A 18 2.85 -10.66 -6.08
N TYR A 19 2.97 -10.59 -7.38
CA TYR A 19 3.88 -9.69 -8.05
C TYR A 19 3.10 -8.63 -8.80
N SER A 20 3.65 -7.41 -8.83
CA SER A 20 3.10 -6.34 -9.66
C SER A 20 3.12 -6.71 -11.14
N SER A 21 2.19 -6.15 -11.89
CA SER A 21 2.23 -6.15 -13.36
C SER A 21 3.04 -4.96 -13.89
N ASP A 22 3.35 -3.98 -13.03
CA ASP A 22 4.12 -2.81 -13.41
C ASP A 22 5.61 -3.16 -13.52
N ASP A 23 6.34 -2.48 -14.39
CA ASP A 23 7.77 -2.62 -14.49
C ASP A 23 8.47 -1.99 -13.29
N PRO A 24 9.39 -2.68 -12.64
CA PRO A 24 10.12 -2.13 -11.50
C PRO A 24 11.15 -1.09 -11.97
N THR A 25 11.37 -0.06 -11.13
CA THR A 25 12.46 0.90 -11.32
C THR A 25 13.82 0.22 -11.21
N ASP A 26 13.97 -0.67 -10.22
CA ASP A 26 15.17 -1.48 -10.01
C ASP A 26 14.81 -2.92 -9.63
N SER A 27 15.66 -3.87 -10.07
CA SER A 27 15.51 -5.29 -9.74
C SER A 27 16.74 -5.78 -8.97
N PHE A 28 16.48 -6.42 -7.82
CA PHE A 28 17.49 -6.99 -6.93
C PHE A 28 17.25 -8.50 -6.77
N ASP A 29 18.24 -9.22 -6.28
CA ASP A 29 18.12 -10.65 -6.00
C ASP A 29 16.99 -10.95 -5.01
N TRP A 30 16.81 -10.06 -4.04
CA TRP A 30 15.80 -10.19 -2.99
C TRP A 30 14.42 -9.64 -3.38
N GLY A 31 14.26 -8.83 -4.45
CA GLY A 31 12.98 -8.20 -4.78
C GLY A 31 13.05 -7.11 -5.85
N TRP A 32 11.97 -6.35 -5.95
CA TRP A 32 11.79 -5.25 -6.89
C TRP A 32 11.51 -3.95 -6.15
N TYR A 33 12.06 -2.86 -6.66
CA TYR A 33 11.83 -1.52 -6.18
C TYR A 33 11.06 -0.69 -7.22
N TYR A 34 10.07 0.04 -6.75
CA TYR A 34 9.22 0.95 -7.53
C TYR A 34 9.31 2.34 -6.92
N ALA A 35 9.99 3.28 -7.57
CA ALA A 35 10.22 4.63 -7.05
C ALA A 35 8.91 5.35 -6.73
N ASP A 36 7.95 5.28 -7.65
CA ASP A 36 6.62 5.87 -7.51
C ASP A 36 5.62 4.95 -6.80
N GLY A 37 6.05 3.73 -6.51
CA GLY A 37 5.18 2.68 -5.96
C GLY A 37 4.37 1.97 -7.04
N THR A 38 3.77 0.84 -6.67
CA THR A 38 2.90 0.05 -7.54
C THR A 38 1.57 -0.27 -6.86
N TYR A 39 0.49 -0.26 -7.64
CA TYR A 39 -0.84 -0.70 -7.23
C TYR A 39 -1.13 -2.15 -7.66
N GLY A 40 -0.36 -2.70 -8.58
CA GLY A 40 -0.57 -4.03 -9.15
C GLY A 40 -0.32 -5.20 -8.20
N TYR A 41 0.13 -4.91 -6.96
CA TYR A 41 0.38 -5.93 -5.94
C TYR A 41 -0.81 -6.08 -5.00
N TYR A 42 -1.42 -7.25 -5.02
CA TYR A 42 -2.51 -7.61 -4.11
C TYR A 42 -2.19 -8.88 -3.33
N SER A 43 -2.49 -8.83 -2.04
CA SER A 43 -2.28 -9.95 -1.12
C SER A 43 -3.46 -10.02 -0.16
N LEU A 44 -4.58 -10.55 -0.68
CA LEU A 44 -5.80 -10.70 0.11
C LEU A 44 -5.62 -11.80 1.16
N PHE A 45 -6.21 -11.59 2.32
CA PHE A 45 -6.27 -12.56 3.42
C PHE A 45 -4.94 -13.02 4.02
N ASN A 46 -3.82 -12.35 3.74
CA ASN A 46 -2.51 -12.68 4.34
C ASN A 46 -2.43 -12.33 5.82
N THR A 47 -3.22 -11.39 6.29
CA THR A 47 -3.26 -10.98 7.69
C THR A 47 -4.40 -11.68 8.42
N LYS A 48 -4.35 -11.75 9.76
CA LYS A 48 -5.46 -12.22 10.59
C LYS A 48 -6.63 -11.22 10.63
N ALA A 49 -6.46 -10.02 10.08
CA ALA A 49 -7.51 -9.01 10.02
C ALA A 49 -8.68 -9.50 9.17
N LYS A 50 -9.89 -9.28 9.68
CA LYS A 50 -11.14 -9.60 9.00
C LYS A 50 -11.72 -8.34 8.34
N ILE A 51 -12.60 -8.56 7.39
CA ILE A 51 -13.42 -7.51 6.80
C ILE A 51 -14.43 -7.04 7.85
N ASN A 52 -14.43 -5.75 8.17
CA ASN A 52 -15.23 -5.16 9.25
C ASN A 52 -16.11 -4.00 8.81
N SER A 53 -16.23 -3.75 7.52
CA SER A 53 -17.05 -2.66 6.98
C SER A 53 -17.44 -2.93 5.52
N TYR A 54 -18.56 -2.36 5.08
CA TYR A 54 -19.02 -2.44 3.68
C TYR A 54 -17.98 -1.89 2.70
N LYS A 55 -17.29 -0.82 3.04
CA LYS A 55 -16.22 -0.25 2.21
C LYS A 55 -15.07 -1.25 2.02
N SER A 56 -14.67 -1.93 3.09
CA SER A 56 -13.63 -2.96 3.02
C SER A 56 -14.11 -4.18 2.25
N LEU A 57 -15.38 -4.58 2.41
CA LEU A 57 -15.98 -5.67 1.68
C LEU A 57 -15.99 -5.37 0.17
N LYS A 58 -16.54 -4.22 -0.24
CA LYS A 58 -16.57 -3.81 -1.66
C LYS A 58 -15.18 -3.81 -2.28
N TRP A 59 -14.17 -3.30 -1.56
CA TRP A 59 -12.78 -3.32 -2.04
C TRP A 59 -12.25 -4.76 -2.22
N HIS A 60 -12.56 -5.69 -1.32
CA HIS A 60 -12.16 -7.09 -1.46
C HIS A 60 -12.84 -7.77 -2.64
N LEU A 61 -14.14 -7.54 -2.83
CA LEU A 61 -14.88 -8.06 -3.96
C LEU A 61 -14.34 -7.51 -5.29
N LEU A 62 -14.10 -6.20 -5.37
CA LEU A 62 -13.51 -5.58 -6.55
C LEU A 62 -12.12 -6.16 -6.88
N THR A 63 -11.29 -6.36 -5.86
CA THR A 63 -9.97 -6.97 -6.05
C THR A 63 -10.07 -8.43 -6.48
N LEU A 64 -10.99 -9.20 -5.90
CA LEU A 64 -11.23 -10.59 -6.32
C LEU A 64 -11.71 -10.66 -7.76
N TRP A 65 -12.63 -9.79 -8.16
CA TRP A 65 -13.12 -9.69 -9.53
C TRP A 65 -11.98 -9.35 -10.50
N TYR A 66 -11.20 -8.32 -10.19
CA TYR A 66 -10.04 -7.91 -10.98
C TYR A 66 -8.98 -9.02 -11.14
N LEU A 67 -8.73 -9.81 -10.10
CA LEU A 67 -7.74 -10.90 -10.13
C LEU A 67 -8.22 -12.14 -10.88
N ASN A 68 -9.52 -12.26 -11.14
CA ASN A 68 -10.15 -13.45 -11.71
C ASN A 68 -11.10 -13.09 -12.87
N PRO A 69 -10.61 -12.48 -13.95
CA PRO A 69 -11.44 -12.00 -15.06
C PRO A 69 -12.15 -13.12 -15.83
N GLN A 70 -11.77 -14.38 -15.58
CA GLN A 70 -12.37 -15.55 -16.22
C GLN A 70 -13.63 -16.06 -15.51
N LEU A 71 -13.97 -15.53 -14.33
CA LEU A 71 -15.16 -15.94 -13.61
C LEU A 71 -16.44 -15.46 -14.31
N THR A 72 -17.44 -16.30 -14.35
CA THR A 72 -18.80 -15.88 -14.69
C THR A 72 -19.43 -15.09 -13.53
N MET A 73 -20.50 -14.35 -13.83
CA MET A 73 -21.25 -13.63 -12.81
C MET A 73 -21.77 -14.55 -11.70
N ASP A 74 -22.26 -15.75 -12.06
CA ASP A 74 -22.80 -16.71 -11.10
C ASP A 74 -21.69 -17.28 -10.20
N GLU A 75 -20.54 -17.59 -10.77
CA GLU A 75 -19.37 -18.04 -9.99
C GLU A 75 -18.86 -16.95 -9.05
N PHE A 76 -18.85 -15.70 -9.51
CA PHE A 76 -18.46 -14.57 -8.68
C PHE A 76 -19.46 -14.32 -7.54
N LYS A 77 -20.76 -14.49 -7.82
CA LYS A 77 -21.81 -14.40 -6.80
C LYS A 77 -21.63 -15.48 -5.74
N GLU A 78 -21.48 -16.74 -6.14
CA GLU A 78 -21.21 -17.88 -5.22
C GLU A 78 -20.04 -17.61 -4.29
N LEU A 79 -18.95 -17.05 -4.84
CA LEU A 79 -17.77 -16.73 -4.07
C LEU A 79 -17.99 -15.57 -3.10
N SER A 80 -18.74 -14.56 -3.53
CA SER A 80 -19.07 -13.39 -2.70
C SER A 80 -19.97 -13.80 -1.52
N GLU A 81 -20.95 -14.67 -1.75
CA GLU A 81 -21.80 -15.26 -0.72
C GLU A 81 -20.96 -16.09 0.27
N TYR A 82 -20.05 -16.92 -0.23
CA TYR A 82 -19.14 -17.69 0.61
C TYR A 82 -18.26 -16.80 1.49
N LEU A 83 -17.73 -15.70 0.92
CA LEU A 83 -16.93 -14.73 1.65
C LEU A 83 -17.73 -14.02 2.77
N CYS A 84 -19.01 -13.73 2.49
CA CYS A 84 -19.92 -13.02 3.39
C CYS A 84 -20.58 -13.92 4.45
N TYR A 85 -20.44 -15.23 4.35
CA TYR A 85 -20.94 -16.14 5.37
C TYR A 85 -20.02 -16.08 6.61
N GLU A 86 -20.55 -15.63 7.75
CA GLU A 86 -19.76 -15.35 8.96
C GLU A 86 -18.94 -16.55 9.46
N ASP A 87 -19.51 -17.77 9.40
CA ASP A 87 -18.85 -18.99 9.85
C ASP A 87 -17.58 -19.30 9.05
N ASN A 88 -17.46 -18.79 7.84
CA ASN A 88 -16.24 -18.90 7.04
C ASN A 88 -15.11 -17.99 7.53
N GLY A 89 -15.40 -17.06 8.43
CA GLY A 89 -14.43 -16.30 9.19
C GLY A 89 -13.73 -15.17 8.45
N PHE A 90 -14.23 -14.72 7.30
CA PHE A 90 -13.66 -13.61 6.53
C PHE A 90 -14.19 -12.25 6.97
N ILE A 91 -15.43 -12.18 7.40
CA ILE A 91 -16.10 -10.95 7.84
C ILE A 91 -16.44 -11.01 9.33
N THR A 92 -16.84 -9.87 9.89
CA THR A 92 -17.22 -9.72 11.32
C THR A 92 -18.62 -9.17 11.51
N PHE A 93 -19.41 -9.07 10.46
CA PHE A 93 -20.75 -8.50 10.49
C PHE A 93 -21.63 -9.17 9.44
N GLU A 94 -22.92 -9.19 9.69
CA GLU A 94 -23.91 -9.74 8.75
C GLU A 94 -24.11 -8.79 7.57
N VAL A 95 -24.16 -9.35 6.36
CA VAL A 95 -24.43 -8.62 5.11
C VAL A 95 -25.78 -9.04 4.58
N PRO A 96 -26.81 -8.16 4.60
CA PRO A 96 -28.10 -8.46 3.98
C PRO A 96 -27.96 -8.80 2.51
N GLU A 97 -28.71 -9.81 2.06
CA GLU A 97 -28.62 -10.32 0.69
C GLU A 97 -28.83 -9.23 -0.37
N GLN A 98 -29.78 -8.32 -0.15
CA GLN A 98 -30.03 -7.21 -1.07
C GLN A 98 -28.83 -6.28 -1.21
N ILE A 99 -28.12 -5.98 -0.10
CA ILE A 99 -26.92 -5.15 -0.12
C ILE A 99 -25.77 -5.88 -0.82
N LEU A 100 -25.61 -7.18 -0.56
CA LEU A 100 -24.61 -7.98 -1.23
C LEU A 100 -24.83 -8.05 -2.74
N ASN A 101 -26.08 -8.32 -3.19
CA ASN A 101 -26.43 -8.37 -4.60
C ASN A 101 -26.18 -7.04 -5.31
N ASN A 102 -26.53 -5.91 -4.69
CA ASN A 102 -26.22 -4.58 -5.23
C ASN A 102 -24.71 -4.36 -5.35
N MET A 103 -23.95 -4.73 -4.33
CA MET A 103 -22.48 -4.59 -4.32
C MET A 103 -21.83 -5.46 -5.40
N ILE A 104 -22.28 -6.70 -5.57
CA ILE A 104 -21.82 -7.61 -6.62
C ILE A 104 -22.07 -7.00 -8.00
N TYR A 105 -23.28 -6.47 -8.22
CA TYR A 105 -23.62 -5.83 -9.48
C TYR A 105 -22.74 -4.60 -9.76
N GLU A 106 -22.55 -3.73 -8.77
CA GLU A 106 -21.68 -2.56 -8.90
C GLU A 106 -20.24 -2.97 -9.24
N VAL A 107 -19.71 -4.02 -8.58
CA VAL A 107 -18.37 -4.54 -8.86
C VAL A 107 -18.28 -5.14 -10.27
N TYR A 108 -19.30 -5.86 -10.70
CA TYR A 108 -19.36 -6.45 -12.04
C TYR A 108 -19.33 -5.40 -13.15
N MET A 109 -19.89 -4.21 -12.90
CA MET A 109 -19.91 -3.11 -13.86
C MET A 109 -18.64 -2.25 -13.89
N GLU A 110 -17.69 -2.51 -12.97
CA GLU A 110 -16.42 -1.79 -12.94
C GLU A 110 -15.48 -2.24 -14.07
N ASP A 111 -14.67 -1.30 -14.55
CA ASP A 111 -13.66 -1.55 -15.57
C ASP A 111 -12.52 -2.39 -14.97
N LEU A 112 -12.30 -3.58 -15.55
CA LEU A 112 -11.23 -4.49 -15.14
C LEU A 112 -9.84 -4.15 -15.71
N ASP A 113 -9.76 -3.24 -16.66
CA ASP A 113 -8.49 -2.82 -17.25
C ASP A 113 -7.66 -2.00 -16.25
N GLN A 114 -8.34 -1.37 -15.29
CA GLN A 114 -7.69 -0.60 -14.24
C GLN A 114 -7.61 -1.35 -12.91
N PRO A 115 -6.40 -1.46 -12.32
CA PRO A 115 -6.25 -2.12 -11.04
C PRO A 115 -6.96 -1.33 -9.93
N PRO A 116 -7.70 -2.00 -9.03
CA PRO A 116 -8.28 -1.36 -7.86
C PRO A 116 -7.21 -0.66 -7.03
N LYS A 117 -7.44 0.60 -6.66
CA LYS A 117 -6.47 1.38 -5.90
C LYS A 117 -6.23 0.77 -4.52
N ASN A 118 -4.97 0.62 -4.17
CA ASN A 118 -4.49 0.05 -2.93
C ASN A 118 -3.42 0.99 -2.34
N ARG A 119 -2.85 0.63 -1.18
CA ARG A 119 -1.63 1.31 -0.72
C ARG A 119 -0.50 1.01 -1.71
N LEU A 120 0.14 2.06 -2.19
CA LEU A 120 1.32 1.93 -3.03
C LEU A 120 2.40 1.11 -2.32
N ARG A 121 2.91 0.10 -3.00
CA ARG A 121 4.05 -0.70 -2.58
C ARG A 121 5.29 -0.23 -3.31
N LYS A 122 6.30 0.24 -2.57
CA LYS A 122 7.59 0.61 -3.16
C LYS A 122 8.57 -0.55 -3.23
N ILE A 123 8.40 -1.56 -2.39
CA ILE A 123 9.25 -2.75 -2.36
C ILE A 123 8.38 -4.00 -2.35
N VAL A 124 8.65 -4.90 -3.27
CA VAL A 124 8.02 -6.22 -3.37
C VAL A 124 9.12 -7.29 -3.30
N PHE A 125 9.13 -8.07 -2.22
CA PHE A 125 10.11 -9.14 -2.04
C PHE A 125 9.77 -10.38 -2.87
N LYS A 126 10.80 -10.99 -3.47
CA LYS A 126 10.69 -12.29 -4.14
C LYS A 126 10.45 -13.41 -3.13
N ASP A 127 9.90 -14.52 -3.59
CA ASP A 127 9.76 -15.74 -2.81
C ASP A 127 11.12 -16.44 -2.64
N GLY A 128 11.26 -17.20 -1.56
CA GLY A 128 12.43 -18.05 -1.37
C GLY A 128 13.74 -17.31 -1.09
N THR A 129 13.70 -16.02 -0.78
CA THR A 129 14.91 -15.22 -0.51
C THR A 129 15.59 -15.60 0.80
N GLY A 130 14.99 -16.42 1.66
CA GLY A 130 15.53 -16.74 2.98
C GLY A 130 15.58 -15.59 4.00
N LEU A 131 15.22 -14.37 3.59
CA LEU A 131 15.28 -13.18 4.45
C LEU A 131 14.28 -13.26 5.60
N SER A 132 14.75 -13.04 6.80
CA SER A 132 13.94 -12.84 7.99
C SER A 132 13.12 -11.52 7.91
N THR A 133 12.11 -11.38 8.75
CA THR A 133 11.32 -10.13 8.85
C THR A 133 12.20 -8.93 9.20
N SER A 134 13.20 -9.10 10.07
CA SER A 134 14.13 -8.04 10.48
C SER A 134 14.98 -7.55 9.30
N GLU A 135 15.53 -8.48 8.52
CA GLU A 135 16.33 -8.16 7.33
C GLU A 135 15.48 -7.44 6.27
N LYS A 136 14.25 -7.90 6.03
CA LYS A 136 13.31 -7.21 5.14
C LYS A 136 13.01 -5.78 5.60
N LEU A 137 12.79 -5.56 6.89
CA LEU A 137 12.57 -4.23 7.45
C LEU A 137 13.82 -3.34 7.35
N SER A 138 15.01 -3.92 7.52
CA SER A 138 16.28 -3.21 7.34
C SER A 138 16.46 -2.74 5.89
N ILE A 139 16.19 -3.61 4.91
CA ILE A 139 16.22 -3.28 3.48
C ILE A 139 15.21 -2.14 3.17
N VAL A 140 13.98 -2.27 3.64
CA VAL A 140 12.96 -1.22 3.47
C VAL A 140 13.44 0.11 4.07
N GLY A 141 13.98 0.09 5.28
CA GLY A 141 14.54 1.27 5.96
C GLY A 141 15.71 1.89 5.19
N SER A 142 16.60 1.08 4.64
CA SER A 142 17.76 1.57 3.89
C SER A 142 17.40 2.21 2.54
N ILE A 143 16.37 1.72 1.88
CA ILE A 143 15.96 2.21 0.54
C ILE A 143 14.98 3.37 0.67
N ILE A 144 13.90 3.18 1.45
CA ILE A 144 12.86 4.22 1.60
C ILE A 144 13.31 5.30 2.58
N GLY A 145 14.04 4.94 3.63
CA GLY A 145 14.55 5.87 4.64
C GLY A 145 15.66 6.80 4.13
N LYS A 146 16.35 6.45 3.06
CA LYS A 146 17.31 7.34 2.37
C LYS A 146 16.64 8.44 1.54
N GLY A 147 15.33 8.39 1.35
CA GLY A 147 14.56 9.46 0.77
C GLY A 147 14.61 10.70 1.67
N LYS A 148 15.52 11.63 1.33
CA LYS A 148 15.74 12.94 2.00
C LYS A 148 16.23 12.85 3.46
N VAL A 149 17.43 12.32 3.66
CA VAL A 149 18.22 12.77 4.81
C VAL A 149 18.62 14.23 4.53
N ILE A 150 17.88 15.18 5.09
CA ILE A 150 18.22 16.59 5.04
C ILE A 150 19.51 16.79 5.83
N LYS A 151 20.60 17.15 5.15
CA LYS A 151 21.90 17.45 5.75
C LYS A 151 21.96 18.93 6.14
N GLN A 152 22.98 19.30 6.89
CA GLN A 152 23.24 20.71 7.23
C GLN A 152 23.52 21.55 5.98
N ASP A 153 24.23 20.99 5.01
CA ASP A 153 24.53 21.66 3.74
C ASP A 153 23.25 21.98 2.96
N ASP A 154 22.28 21.05 2.91
CA ASP A 154 20.99 21.30 2.26
C ASP A 154 20.21 22.45 2.94
N ILE A 155 20.32 22.54 4.28
CA ILE A 155 19.69 23.61 5.05
C ILE A 155 20.40 24.94 4.76
N TYR A 156 21.73 24.96 4.72
CA TYR A 156 22.52 26.14 4.42
C TYR A 156 22.22 26.67 3.01
N ASP A 157 22.20 25.81 2.00
CA ASP A 157 21.86 26.19 0.63
C ASP A 157 20.44 26.77 0.54
N ALA A 158 19.49 26.15 1.25
CA ALA A 158 18.12 26.67 1.33
C ALA A 158 18.04 28.02 2.08
N MET A 159 18.88 28.23 3.10
CA MET A 159 18.98 29.54 3.78
C MET A 159 19.49 30.63 2.83
N LEU A 160 20.54 30.38 2.06
CA LEU A 160 21.05 31.28 1.04
C LEU A 160 19.99 31.63 0.00
N TYR A 161 19.31 30.62 -0.52
CA TYR A 161 18.24 30.85 -1.51
C TYR A 161 17.09 31.71 -0.96
N ILE A 162 16.68 31.49 0.29
CA ILE A 162 15.60 32.27 0.92
C ILE A 162 16.07 33.68 1.25
N HIS A 163 17.33 33.85 1.70
CA HIS A 163 17.88 35.14 2.10
C HIS A 163 17.84 36.16 0.96
N GLU A 164 18.07 35.75 -0.27
CA GLU A 164 17.98 36.60 -1.46
C GLU A 164 16.58 37.17 -1.70
N GLN A 165 15.55 36.51 -1.24
CA GLN A 165 14.16 36.80 -1.58
C GLN A 165 13.34 37.32 -0.38
N SER A 166 13.70 36.90 0.84
CA SER A 166 12.87 37.18 2.01
C SER A 166 13.53 36.76 3.33
N LYS A 167 12.90 37.17 4.47
CA LYS A 167 13.34 36.72 5.79
C LYS A 167 13.31 35.20 5.93
N ILE A 168 14.41 34.61 6.43
CA ILE A 168 14.55 33.18 6.70
C ILE A 168 13.64 32.81 7.88
N THR A 169 12.81 31.77 7.68
CA THR A 169 12.00 31.17 8.74
C THR A 169 12.05 29.65 8.65
N ILE A 170 11.87 28.94 9.78
CA ILE A 170 11.81 27.48 9.80
C ILE A 170 10.70 26.95 8.88
N ALA A 171 9.58 27.66 8.79
CA ALA A 171 8.48 27.29 7.93
C ALA A 171 8.87 27.30 6.45
N LYS A 172 9.54 28.36 5.99
CA LYS A 172 10.03 28.48 4.60
C LYS A 172 11.12 27.45 4.27
N LEU A 173 12.04 27.20 5.20
CA LEU A 173 13.04 26.14 5.05
C LEU A 173 12.38 24.76 4.90
N ALA A 174 11.36 24.48 5.70
CA ALA A 174 10.61 23.23 5.64
C ALA A 174 9.85 23.09 4.29
N GLU A 175 9.32 24.19 3.77
CA GLU A 175 8.64 24.26 2.47
C GLU A 175 9.62 24.02 1.31
N VAL A 176 10.71 24.78 1.24
CA VAL A 176 11.75 24.66 0.20
C VAL A 176 12.34 23.24 0.17
N LEU A 177 12.67 22.69 1.34
CA LEU A 177 13.26 21.35 1.47
C LEU A 177 12.19 20.22 1.45
N SER A 178 10.91 20.57 1.33
CA SER A 178 9.78 19.63 1.34
C SER A 178 9.84 18.66 2.51
N CYS A 179 10.06 19.16 3.72
CA CYS A 179 10.18 18.38 4.94
C CYS A 179 9.40 19.00 6.10
N SER A 180 9.36 18.33 7.27
CA SER A 180 8.71 18.90 8.45
C SER A 180 9.61 19.92 9.14
N GLN A 181 9.02 20.95 9.79
CA GLN A 181 9.76 21.90 10.62
C GLN A 181 10.59 21.20 11.70
N ARG A 182 10.08 20.07 12.26
CA ARG A 182 10.80 19.24 13.22
C ARG A 182 12.07 18.62 12.62
N THR A 183 12.05 18.29 11.33
CA THR A 183 13.23 17.80 10.61
C THR A 183 14.30 18.87 10.51
N ILE A 184 13.90 20.11 10.18
CA ILE A 184 14.81 21.25 10.16
C ILE A 184 15.44 21.48 11.55
N HIS A 185 14.62 21.57 12.61
CA HIS A 185 15.12 21.77 13.97
C HIS A 185 16.11 20.70 14.42
N ARG A 186 15.87 19.42 14.04
CA ARG A 186 16.74 18.31 14.40
C ARG A 186 18.08 18.33 13.67
N ASN A 187 18.08 18.75 12.41
CA ASN A 187 19.26 18.68 11.54
C ASN A 187 19.99 20.03 11.40
N MET A 188 19.42 21.15 11.89
CA MET A 188 20.06 22.46 11.91
C MET A 188 21.05 22.52 13.07
N GLY A 189 22.33 22.66 12.76
CA GLY A 189 23.40 22.84 13.76
C GLY A 189 23.28 24.17 14.49
N GLU A 190 23.98 24.29 15.62
CA GLU A 190 24.00 25.53 16.44
C GLU A 190 24.54 26.73 15.66
N GLU A 191 25.48 26.52 14.75
CA GLU A 191 26.04 27.58 13.89
C GLU A 191 24.95 28.18 12.99
N LEU A 192 24.21 27.31 12.26
CA LEU A 192 23.13 27.74 11.37
C LEU A 192 21.94 28.37 12.11
N LYS A 193 21.76 28.07 13.40
CA LYS A 193 20.73 28.72 14.22
C LYS A 193 21.08 30.18 14.54
N ARG A 194 22.38 30.51 14.59
CA ARG A 194 22.85 31.88 14.86
C ARG A 194 22.82 32.77 13.63
N GLU A 195 22.91 32.21 12.45
CA GLU A 195 22.88 32.91 11.15
C GLU A 195 21.46 33.20 10.64
N LYS A 196 20.45 32.67 11.30
CA LYS A 196 19.05 32.86 10.96
C LYS A 196 18.51 34.19 11.50
#